data_e438bd059032bd5b1f375e0391375c45
#
_entry.id   e438bd059032bd5b1f375e0391375c45
#
_cell.length_a   1.000
_cell.length_b   1.000
_cell.length_c   1.000
_cell.angle_alpha   90.00
_cell.angle_beta   90.00
_cell.angle_gamma   90.00
#
_symmetry.space_group_name_H-M   'P 1'
#
loop_
_entity.id
_entity.type
_entity.pdbx_description
1 polymer ?
#
loop_
_entity_poly.entity_id
_entity_poly.type
_entity_poly.pdbx_seq_one_letter_code
_entity_poly.pdbx_strand_id
1 'polypeptide(L)'
;YSGPYKDNAPDLLIGYNEGFRASWDGVTGIVNGTLFEDNTKAWSGDHCIDPPLVPGVFFSNLKIRTATPSIMDIAPTALALFGIEAPAHMDGRNLTDTADPFAPSQGGNKP
;
A
#
# COMPACT_ATOMS: atom_id res chain seq x y z
N TYR A 1 3.63 15.54 3.60
CA TYR A 1 4.55 14.63 4.30
C TYR A 1 4.71 15.04 5.76
N SER A 2 4.90 14.06 6.64
CA SER A 2 5.18 14.24 8.07
C SER A 2 6.22 13.21 8.53
N GLY A 3 6.78 13.39 9.74
CA GLY A 3 7.76 12.46 10.31
C GLY A 3 9.21 12.92 10.19
N PRO A 4 10.16 12.12 10.76
CA PRO A 4 11.55 12.52 10.93
C PRO A 4 12.34 12.68 9.63
N TYR A 5 11.85 12.13 8.52
CA TYR A 5 12.50 12.18 7.21
C TYR A 5 11.81 13.13 6.22
N LYS A 6 10.95 14.01 6.72
CA LYS A 6 10.20 14.97 5.90
C LYS A 6 11.10 15.79 4.97
N ASP A 7 12.27 16.19 5.45
CA ASP A 7 13.21 17.01 4.68
C ASP A 7 13.87 16.26 3.49
N ASN A 8 13.75 14.94 3.47
CA ASN A 8 14.21 14.10 2.38
C ASN A 8 13.10 13.74 1.39
N ALA A 9 11.87 14.19 1.65
CA ALA A 9 10.74 13.93 0.76
C ALA A 9 10.82 14.81 -0.50
N PRO A 10 10.30 14.34 -1.66
CA PRO A 10 10.19 15.18 -2.84
C PRO A 10 9.16 16.29 -2.62
N ASP A 11 9.35 17.43 -3.25
CA ASP A 11 8.39 18.54 -3.22
C ASP A 11 7.06 18.16 -3.89
N LEU A 12 7.12 17.38 -4.95
CA LEU A 12 5.97 16.91 -5.72
C LEU A 12 6.08 15.41 -6.01
N LEU A 13 4.98 14.70 -5.86
CA LEU A 13 4.82 13.32 -6.31
C LEU A 13 3.73 13.30 -7.40
N ILE A 14 4.11 12.89 -8.60
CA ILE A 14 3.20 12.87 -9.75
C ILE A 14 2.56 11.49 -9.84
N GLY A 15 1.23 11.42 -9.71
CA GLY A 15 0.42 10.25 -10.03
C GLY A 15 -0.08 10.36 -11.47
N TYR A 16 0.34 9.45 -12.34
CA TYR A 16 -0.11 9.44 -13.74
C TYR A 16 -1.50 8.84 -13.84
N ASN A 17 -2.34 9.44 -14.67
CA ASN A 17 -3.65 8.91 -14.98
C ASN A 17 -3.55 7.69 -15.92
N GLU A 18 -4.64 6.93 -16.04
CA GLU A 18 -4.73 5.80 -16.95
C GLU A 18 -4.36 6.22 -18.38
N GLY A 19 -3.51 5.41 -19.03
CA GLY A 19 -3.02 5.67 -20.38
C GLY A 19 -1.84 6.64 -20.48
N PHE A 20 -1.37 7.22 -19.38
CA PHE A 20 -0.24 8.13 -19.35
C PHE A 20 0.95 7.56 -18.57
N ARG A 21 2.14 7.93 -18.98
CA ARG A 21 3.39 7.58 -18.29
C ARG A 21 4.47 8.65 -18.54
N ALA A 22 5.52 8.63 -17.72
CA ALA A 22 6.71 9.44 -18.00
C ALA A 22 7.42 8.97 -19.28
N SER A 23 7.91 9.92 -20.09
CA SER A 23 8.80 9.59 -21.21
C SER A 23 10.13 9.03 -20.68
N TRP A 24 10.68 8.05 -21.39
CA TRP A 24 12.04 7.55 -21.14
C TRP A 24 13.10 8.64 -21.31
N ASP A 25 12.83 9.63 -22.13
CA ASP A 25 13.74 10.76 -22.35
C ASP A 25 13.89 11.62 -21.09
N GLY A 26 12.84 11.69 -20.25
CA GLY A 26 12.90 12.35 -18.95
C GLY A 26 13.95 11.76 -18.00
N VAL A 27 14.23 10.45 -18.09
CA VAL A 27 15.27 9.78 -17.29
C VAL A 27 16.69 10.28 -17.67
N THR A 28 16.88 10.69 -18.91
CA THR A 28 18.15 11.25 -19.40
C THR A 28 18.25 12.75 -19.22
N GLY A 29 17.23 13.40 -18.64
CA GLY A 29 17.17 14.84 -18.46
C GLY A 29 16.79 15.62 -19.71
N ILE A 30 16.34 14.95 -20.76
CA ILE A 30 15.86 15.61 -21.98
C ILE A 30 14.47 16.15 -21.73
N VAL A 31 14.29 17.45 -22.00
CA VAL A 31 12.99 18.11 -21.99
C VAL A 31 12.60 18.38 -23.44
N ASN A 32 11.62 17.63 -23.94
CA ASN A 32 11.09 17.83 -25.27
C ASN A 32 10.15 19.03 -25.32
N GLY A 33 10.08 19.69 -26.49
CA GLY A 33 9.13 20.79 -26.72
C GLY A 33 7.66 20.32 -26.78
N THR A 34 7.42 19.03 -26.93
CA THR A 34 6.09 18.40 -26.99
C THR A 34 5.68 17.93 -25.61
N LEU A 35 4.54 18.38 -25.11
CA LEU A 35 4.06 18.03 -23.78
C LEU A 35 3.54 16.58 -23.71
N PHE A 36 2.88 16.11 -24.74
CA PHE A 36 2.36 14.75 -24.90
C PHE A 36 2.81 14.17 -26.23
N GLU A 37 3.22 12.92 -26.22
CA GLU A 37 3.60 12.15 -27.41
C GLU A 37 3.07 10.72 -27.33
N ASP A 38 2.80 10.09 -28.45
CA ASP A 38 2.39 8.69 -28.51
C ASP A 38 3.57 7.78 -28.15
N ASN A 39 3.33 6.83 -27.26
CA ASN A 39 4.33 5.81 -26.94
C ASN A 39 4.39 4.76 -28.05
N THR A 40 5.35 4.89 -28.95
CA THR A 40 5.58 3.94 -30.05
C THR A 40 6.55 2.81 -29.66
N LYS A 41 7.05 2.79 -28.42
CA LYS A 41 7.99 1.78 -27.92
C LYS A 41 7.23 0.52 -27.47
N ALA A 42 7.93 -0.61 -27.44
CA ALA A 42 7.35 -1.90 -27.02
C ALA A 42 6.87 -1.91 -25.55
N TRP A 43 7.42 -1.07 -24.71
CA TRP A 43 7.04 -0.96 -23.30
C TRP A 43 5.88 0.03 -23.13
N SER A 44 4.70 -0.50 -22.77
CA SER A 44 3.49 0.30 -22.56
C SER A 44 3.07 0.40 -21.09
N GLY A 45 3.55 -0.51 -20.23
CA GLY A 45 3.25 -0.48 -18.79
C GLY A 45 4.16 0.45 -18.01
N ASP A 46 3.69 0.90 -16.84
CA ASP A 46 4.46 1.68 -15.87
C ASP A 46 4.03 1.35 -14.43
N HIS A 47 4.88 1.71 -13.46
CA HIS A 47 4.63 1.58 -12.03
C HIS A 47 4.17 2.90 -11.38
N CYS A 48 4.25 4.01 -12.09
CA CYS A 48 4.01 5.35 -11.57
C CYS A 48 2.58 5.85 -11.83
N ILE A 49 1.62 4.94 -11.87
CA ILE A 49 0.20 5.31 -11.99
C ILE A 49 -0.34 5.76 -10.63
N ASP A 50 -1.33 6.65 -10.63
CA ASP A 50 -1.96 7.11 -9.40
C ASP A 50 -2.58 5.94 -8.62
N PRO A 51 -2.22 5.73 -7.33
CA PRO A 51 -2.66 4.58 -6.54
C PRO A 51 -4.18 4.32 -6.54
N PRO A 52 -5.08 5.33 -6.51
CA PRO A 52 -6.51 5.12 -6.60
C PRO A 52 -6.99 4.41 -7.87
N LEU A 53 -6.20 4.46 -8.95
CA LEU A 53 -6.53 3.81 -10.22
C LEU A 53 -6.16 2.32 -10.25
N VAL A 54 -5.33 1.88 -9.30
CA VAL A 54 -4.89 0.47 -9.20
C VAL A 54 -5.21 -0.05 -7.79
N PRO A 55 -6.48 -0.33 -7.50
CA PRO A 55 -6.85 -0.89 -6.21
C PRO A 55 -6.22 -2.27 -6.03
N GLY A 56 -5.69 -2.51 -4.83
CA GLY A 56 -5.20 -3.82 -4.43
C GLY A 56 -6.36 -4.79 -4.15
N VAL A 57 -6.02 -6.08 -4.06
CA VAL A 57 -6.93 -7.12 -3.58
C VAL A 57 -6.36 -7.71 -2.29
N PHE A 58 -7.24 -8.05 -1.36
CA PHE A 58 -6.89 -8.67 -0.10
C PHE A 58 -7.81 -9.84 0.19
N PHE A 59 -7.24 -11.03 0.36
CA PHE A 59 -7.98 -12.23 0.73
C PHE A 59 -7.50 -12.73 2.10
N SER A 60 -8.42 -13.13 2.94
CA SER A 60 -8.12 -13.65 4.28
C SER A 60 -9.10 -14.76 4.63
N ASN A 61 -8.62 -15.78 5.35
CA ASN A 61 -9.45 -16.77 6.01
C ASN A 61 -9.90 -16.32 7.40
N LEU A 62 -9.43 -15.16 7.87
CA LEU A 62 -9.82 -14.54 9.13
C LEU A 62 -10.87 -13.46 8.88
N LYS A 63 -11.75 -13.24 9.86
CA LYS A 63 -12.70 -12.15 9.82
C LYS A 63 -11.98 -10.81 9.92
N ILE A 64 -12.20 -9.96 8.92
CA ILE A 64 -11.60 -8.61 8.83
C ILE A 64 -12.58 -7.58 9.38
N ARG A 65 -12.09 -6.65 10.20
CA ARG A 65 -12.88 -5.64 10.92
C ARG A 65 -13.25 -4.42 10.12
N THR A 66 -12.66 -4.22 8.95
CA THR A 66 -12.86 -3.03 8.13
C THR A 66 -13.22 -3.39 6.69
N ALA A 67 -14.05 -2.57 6.05
CA ALA A 67 -14.33 -2.66 4.62
C ALA A 67 -13.22 -2.04 3.75
N THR A 68 -12.31 -1.27 4.36
CA THR A 68 -11.25 -0.53 3.67
C THR A 68 -9.87 -0.85 4.28
N PRO A 69 -9.36 -2.09 4.11
CA PRO A 69 -8.02 -2.43 4.55
C PRO A 69 -6.98 -1.67 3.71
N SER A 70 -5.87 -1.32 4.37
CA SER A 70 -4.70 -0.69 3.73
C SER A 70 -3.51 -1.64 3.75
N ILE A 71 -2.58 -1.46 2.84
CA ILE A 71 -1.30 -2.17 2.85
C ILE A 71 -0.53 -1.93 4.16
N MET A 72 -0.69 -0.77 4.79
CA MET A 72 -0.08 -0.43 6.08
C MET A 72 -0.58 -1.32 7.23
N ASP A 73 -1.79 -1.87 7.11
CA ASP A 73 -2.42 -2.72 8.13
C ASP A 73 -1.85 -4.14 8.15
N ILE A 74 -1.14 -4.57 7.10
CA ILE A 74 -0.64 -5.94 6.97
C ILE A 74 0.39 -6.26 8.05
N ALA A 75 1.38 -5.40 8.27
CA ALA A 75 2.43 -5.64 9.25
C ALA A 75 1.89 -5.66 10.70
N PRO A 76 1.09 -4.68 11.17
CA PRO A 76 0.45 -4.75 12.49
C PRO A 76 -0.43 -5.99 12.65
N THR A 77 -1.15 -6.39 11.61
CA THR A 77 -1.99 -7.60 11.63
C THR A 77 -1.13 -8.85 11.80
N ALA A 78 -0.05 -8.97 11.03
CA ALA A 78 0.86 -10.10 11.13
C ALA A 78 1.49 -10.20 12.54
N LEU A 79 1.93 -9.08 13.12
CA LEU A 79 2.46 -9.05 14.49
C LEU A 79 1.41 -9.52 15.50
N ALA A 80 0.17 -9.05 15.38
CA ALA A 80 -0.91 -9.44 16.26
C ALA A 80 -1.23 -10.95 16.20
N LEU A 81 -1.06 -11.60 15.05
CA LEU A 81 -1.21 -13.06 14.92
C LEU A 81 -0.19 -13.84 15.74
N PHE A 82 0.94 -13.24 16.05
CA PHE A 82 1.97 -13.81 16.91
C PHE A 82 1.94 -13.28 18.35
N GLY A 83 0.87 -12.55 18.72
CA GLY A 83 0.76 -11.94 20.04
C GLY A 83 1.76 -10.80 20.30
N ILE A 84 2.30 -10.21 19.24
CA ILE A 84 3.26 -9.12 19.33
C ILE A 84 2.53 -7.80 19.11
N GLU A 85 2.70 -6.86 20.04
CA GLU A 85 2.15 -5.51 19.91
C GLU A 85 2.89 -4.73 18.81
N ALA A 86 2.12 -4.04 17.96
CA ALA A 86 2.70 -3.23 16.92
C ALA A 86 3.45 -2.02 17.50
N PRO A 87 4.70 -1.75 17.10
CA PRO A 87 5.45 -0.58 17.54
C PRO A 87 4.71 0.72 17.19
N ALA A 88 4.87 1.73 18.06
CA ALA A 88 4.18 3.02 17.93
C ALA A 88 4.48 3.81 16.64
N HIS A 89 5.53 3.45 15.90
CA HIS A 89 5.85 4.08 14.61
C HIS A 89 5.06 3.49 13.43
N MET A 90 4.28 2.43 13.63
CA MET A 90 3.43 1.86 12.60
C MET A 90 2.08 2.60 12.55
N ASP A 91 1.76 3.18 11.40
CA ASP A 91 0.50 3.92 11.20
C ASP A 91 -0.70 2.99 10.95
N GLY A 92 -0.44 1.74 10.55
CA GLY A 92 -1.47 0.73 10.30
C GLY A 92 -2.07 0.17 11.60
N ARG A 93 -3.17 -0.55 11.47
CA ARG A 93 -3.91 -1.19 12.56
C ARG A 93 -4.07 -2.69 12.35
N ASN A 94 -4.26 -3.44 13.43
CA ASN A 94 -4.67 -4.83 13.34
C ASN A 94 -6.07 -4.94 12.71
N LEU A 95 -6.19 -5.75 11.68
CA LEU A 95 -7.43 -5.99 10.93
C LEU A 95 -8.29 -7.11 11.54
N THR A 96 -7.79 -7.87 12.52
CA THR A 96 -8.48 -9.01 13.12
C THR A 96 -9.05 -8.69 14.51
N ASP A 97 -10.02 -9.48 14.96
CA ASP A 97 -10.63 -9.32 16.30
C ASP A 97 -9.80 -9.92 17.44
N THR A 98 -8.80 -10.73 17.10
CA THR A 98 -8.04 -11.51 18.09
C THR A 98 -6.56 -11.13 18.05
N ALA A 99 -5.97 -11.00 19.22
CA ALA A 99 -4.52 -10.93 19.37
C ALA A 99 -3.84 -12.28 19.07
N ASP A 100 -4.61 -13.38 19.17
CA ASP A 100 -4.16 -14.75 18.83
C ASP A 100 -5.32 -15.52 18.18
N PRO A 101 -5.44 -15.50 16.85
CA PRO A 101 -6.48 -16.25 16.14
C PRO A 101 -6.27 -17.77 16.21
N PHE A 102 -5.12 -18.22 16.68
CA PHE A 102 -4.75 -19.62 16.86
C PHE A 102 -4.88 -20.08 18.34
N ALA A 103 -5.22 -19.15 19.25
CA ALA A 103 -5.52 -19.54 20.64
C ALA A 103 -6.60 -20.61 20.65
N PRO A 104 -6.42 -21.73 21.37
CA PRO A 104 -7.45 -22.76 21.50
C PRO A 104 -8.72 -22.12 22.06
N SER A 105 -9.85 -22.32 21.37
CA SER A 105 -11.14 -21.86 21.86
C SER A 105 -11.30 -22.34 23.30
N GLN A 106 -11.39 -21.44 24.25
CA GLN A 106 -11.72 -21.74 25.63
C GLN A 106 -13.04 -22.52 25.57
N GLY A 107 -12.94 -23.84 25.73
CA GLY A 107 -14.06 -24.75 25.69
C GLY A 107 -15.11 -24.27 26.70
N GLY A 108 -16.24 -23.80 26.18
CA GLY A 108 -17.37 -23.47 27.03
C GLY A 108 -17.72 -24.70 27.88
N ASN A 109 -17.52 -24.58 29.17
CA ASN A 109 -18.10 -25.51 30.14
C ASN A 109 -19.60 -25.51 29.87
N LYS A 110 -20.09 -26.59 29.27
CA LYS A 110 -21.55 -26.88 29.29
C LYS A 110 -21.92 -27.35 30.69
N PRO A 111 -22.96 -26.79 31.23
CA PRO A 111 -23.54 -27.26 32.51
C PRO A 111 -24.06 -28.68 32.43
#